data_25a7f406008d05ae3ff37861bb1bc2e7
#
_entry.id   25a7f406008d05ae3ff37861bb1bc2e7
#
_cell.length_a   1.000
_cell.length_b   1.000
_cell.length_c   1.000
_cell.angle_alpha   90.00
_cell.angle_beta   90.00
_cell.angle_gamma   90.00
#
_symmetry.space_group_name_H-M   'P 1'
#
loop_
_entity.id
_entity.type
_entity.pdbx_description
1 polymer ?
#
loop_
_entity_poly.entity_id
_entity_poly.type
_entity_poly.pdbx_seq_one_letter_code
_entity_poly.pdbx_strand_id
1 'polypeptide(L)'
;CGIGLGSLLCQFLVKGEITSKYVPISALLMTVFLVDLACATSGYVPPVLPADYKAFLMTFAGKRITLDLLGFAVCGGLYIVPLNAMLQFLATEETRSRVIATNNIINSLFMVLGSGFCALLLALHFTIPAVFGVIALINALAAIYICGLLPHHIIRMIMTRVLNFVYGVKVNGLEHWKNLQGNAVIIANHTSFLDAVLLWVYIPGHLYFAIDTYVSQKWWVKPFLHLVKYFPIDPTNPMAVKSIIEEVKLGKRVVIFPEGRI
;
A
#
# COMPACT_ATOMS: atom_id res chain seq x y z
N CYS A 1 -9.39 -18.92 10.33
CA CYS A 1 -8.91 -19.39 9.01
C CYS A 1 -8.58 -18.21 8.05
N GLY A 2 -9.45 -17.20 7.86
CA GLY A 2 -9.25 -16.13 6.87
C GLY A 2 -7.98 -15.31 7.06
N ILE A 3 -7.68 -14.85 8.28
CA ILE A 3 -6.46 -14.10 8.59
C ILE A 3 -5.20 -14.94 8.29
N GLY A 4 -5.22 -16.24 8.62
CA GLY A 4 -4.13 -17.16 8.32
C GLY A 4 -3.89 -17.31 6.81
N LEU A 5 -4.97 -17.43 6.02
CA LEU A 5 -4.89 -17.44 4.55
C LEU A 5 -4.34 -16.10 4.02
N GLY A 6 -4.77 -14.97 4.58
CA GLY A 6 -4.25 -13.65 4.24
C GLY A 6 -2.76 -13.51 4.55
N SER A 7 -2.30 -14.05 5.67
CA SER A 7 -0.87 -14.06 6.05
C SER A 7 -0.03 -14.90 5.09
N LEU A 8 -0.50 -16.08 4.71
CA LEU A 8 0.18 -16.92 3.71
C LEU A 8 0.20 -16.23 2.33
N LEU A 9 -0.92 -15.66 1.91
CA LEU A 9 -0.99 -14.91 0.66
C LEU A 9 -0.03 -13.72 0.66
N CYS A 10 0.09 -13.02 1.80
CA CYS A 10 1.07 -11.94 1.97
C CYS A 10 2.48 -12.43 1.72
N GLN A 11 2.87 -13.57 2.28
CA GLN A 11 4.20 -14.16 2.09
C GLN A 11 4.51 -14.44 0.60
N PHE A 12 3.54 -14.99 -0.14
CA PHE A 12 3.69 -15.25 -1.57
C PHE A 12 3.77 -13.96 -2.40
N LEU A 13 2.98 -12.94 -2.08
CA LEU A 13 2.93 -11.68 -2.81
C LEU A 13 4.16 -10.80 -2.56
N VAL A 14 4.65 -10.79 -1.32
CA VAL A 14 5.77 -9.92 -0.88
C VAL A 14 7.12 -10.58 -1.15
N LYS A 15 7.16 -11.92 -1.36
CA LYS A 15 8.39 -12.69 -1.68
C LYS A 15 9.55 -12.40 -0.73
N GLY A 16 9.26 -12.20 0.57
CA GLY A 16 10.25 -11.91 1.60
C GLY A 16 10.73 -10.44 1.68
N GLU A 17 10.22 -9.55 0.84
CA GLU A 17 10.51 -8.12 0.95
C GLU A 17 9.61 -7.47 2.02
N ILE A 18 10.18 -6.66 2.91
CA ILE A 18 9.41 -5.89 3.89
C ILE A 18 8.85 -4.65 3.19
N THR A 19 7.58 -4.70 2.80
CA THR A 19 6.93 -3.63 2.03
C THR A 19 5.48 -3.44 2.42
N SER A 20 5.03 -2.18 2.47
CA SER A 20 3.63 -1.79 2.70
C SER A 20 2.79 -1.69 1.41
N LYS A 21 3.30 -2.21 0.29
CA LYS A 21 2.70 -2.06 -1.05
C LYS A 21 1.22 -2.48 -1.11
N TYR A 22 0.85 -3.53 -0.40
CA TYR A 22 -0.51 -4.09 -0.44
C TYR A 22 -1.44 -3.54 0.64
N VAL A 23 -0.92 -2.78 1.62
CA VAL A 23 -1.69 -2.21 2.74
C VAL A 23 -2.85 -1.32 2.27
N PRO A 24 -2.65 -0.33 1.37
CA PRO A 24 -3.75 0.54 0.95
C PRO A 24 -4.86 -0.21 0.21
N ILE A 25 -4.47 -1.18 -0.64
CA ILE A 25 -5.44 -1.98 -1.40
C ILE A 25 -6.22 -2.89 -0.47
N SER A 26 -5.55 -3.53 0.49
CA SER A 26 -6.22 -4.36 1.48
C SER A 26 -7.23 -3.57 2.29
N ALA A 27 -6.89 -2.33 2.70
CA ALA A 27 -7.82 -1.44 3.40
C ALA A 27 -9.06 -1.08 2.55
N LEU A 28 -8.87 -0.79 1.26
CA LEU A 28 -9.98 -0.53 0.33
C LEU A 28 -10.86 -1.76 0.12
N LEU A 29 -10.25 -2.94 -0.10
CA LEU A 29 -10.99 -4.19 -0.25
C LEU A 29 -11.76 -4.57 1.00
N MET A 30 -11.20 -4.32 2.20
CA MET A 30 -11.93 -4.48 3.46
C MET A 30 -13.20 -3.62 3.49
N THR A 31 -13.12 -2.37 3.00
CA THR A 31 -14.31 -1.51 2.88
C THR A 31 -15.35 -2.11 1.94
N VAL A 32 -14.93 -2.62 0.77
CA VAL A 32 -15.83 -3.24 -0.19
C VAL A 32 -16.57 -4.44 0.43
N PHE A 33 -15.84 -5.34 1.08
CA PHE A 33 -16.45 -6.50 1.75
C PHE A 33 -17.38 -6.10 2.90
N LEU A 34 -17.04 -5.06 3.68
CA LEU A 34 -17.91 -4.57 4.75
C LEU A 34 -19.20 -3.94 4.21
N VAL A 35 -19.12 -3.17 3.13
CA VAL A 35 -20.30 -2.59 2.47
C VAL A 35 -21.17 -3.70 1.88
N ASP A 36 -20.57 -4.68 1.20
CA ASP A 36 -21.31 -5.81 0.64
C ASP A 36 -21.97 -6.66 1.75
N LEU A 37 -21.27 -6.88 2.86
CA LEU A 37 -21.79 -7.56 4.04
C LEU A 37 -22.99 -6.80 4.66
N ALA A 38 -22.93 -5.47 4.76
CA ALA A 38 -24.06 -4.66 5.21
C ALA A 38 -25.26 -4.82 4.27
N CYS A 39 -25.05 -4.81 2.96
CA CYS A 39 -26.09 -5.02 1.98
C CYS A 39 -26.64 -6.46 2.02
N ALA A 40 -25.78 -7.46 2.10
CA ALA A 40 -26.17 -8.86 2.15
C ALA A 40 -27.01 -9.20 3.38
N THR A 41 -26.63 -8.62 4.54
CA THR A 41 -27.34 -8.81 5.81
C THR A 41 -28.63 -8.02 5.90
N SER A 42 -28.77 -6.87 5.22
CA SER A 42 -30.01 -6.07 5.22
C SER A 42 -31.17 -6.78 4.53
N GLY A 43 -30.90 -7.62 3.54
CA GLY A 43 -31.90 -8.42 2.83
C GLY A 43 -32.09 -9.82 3.42
N TYR A 44 -31.34 -10.19 4.45
CA TYR A 44 -31.42 -11.53 5.03
C TYR A 44 -32.52 -11.61 6.08
N VAL A 45 -33.50 -12.46 5.82
CA VAL A 45 -34.53 -12.82 6.79
C VAL A 45 -34.11 -14.14 7.48
N PRO A 46 -33.78 -14.09 8.77
CA PRO A 46 -33.41 -15.35 9.49
C PRO A 46 -34.58 -16.28 9.56
N PRO A 47 -34.36 -17.60 9.35
CA PRO A 47 -35.43 -18.61 9.53
C PRO A 47 -35.88 -18.64 10.98
N VAL A 48 -37.17 -18.95 11.19
CA VAL A 48 -37.80 -19.00 12.52
C VAL A 48 -37.18 -20.10 13.42
N LEU A 49 -36.67 -21.16 12.81
CA LEU A 49 -35.94 -22.24 13.53
C LEU A 49 -34.43 -22.07 13.24
N PRO A 50 -33.58 -22.42 14.24
CA PRO A 50 -32.12 -22.39 14.02
C PRO A 50 -31.78 -23.32 12.86
N ALA A 51 -31.33 -22.70 11.73
CA ALA A 51 -30.90 -23.47 10.58
C ALA A 51 -29.52 -24.11 10.86
N ASP A 52 -29.36 -25.36 10.45
CA ASP A 52 -28.03 -25.99 10.42
C ASP A 52 -27.09 -25.15 9.53
N TYR A 53 -25.81 -25.02 9.94
CA TYR A 53 -24.82 -24.23 9.19
C TYR A 53 -24.73 -24.70 7.73
N LYS A 54 -24.96 -25.98 7.43
CA LYS A 54 -24.97 -26.49 6.06
C LYS A 54 -26.14 -25.94 5.25
N ALA A 55 -27.33 -25.87 5.86
CA ALA A 55 -28.50 -25.28 5.23
C ALA A 55 -28.27 -23.78 4.94
N PHE A 56 -27.66 -23.05 5.89
CA PHE A 56 -27.27 -21.65 5.67
C PHE A 56 -26.33 -21.51 4.50
N LEU A 57 -25.25 -22.31 4.43
CA LEU A 57 -24.28 -22.28 3.33
C LEU A 57 -24.86 -22.69 1.97
N MET A 58 -26.00 -23.41 1.94
CA MET A 58 -26.67 -23.70 0.67
C MET A 58 -27.47 -22.52 0.11
N THR A 59 -27.83 -21.55 0.93
CA THR A 59 -28.55 -20.36 0.50
C THR A 59 -27.62 -19.40 -0.23
N PHE A 60 -28.14 -18.63 -1.20
CA PHE A 60 -27.37 -17.59 -1.89
C PHE A 60 -26.87 -16.52 -0.91
N ALA A 61 -27.72 -16.05 0.01
CA ALA A 61 -27.38 -15.09 1.03
C ALA A 61 -26.28 -15.62 1.98
N GLY A 62 -26.39 -16.87 2.43
CA GLY A 62 -25.38 -17.49 3.29
C GLY A 62 -24.03 -17.63 2.64
N LYS A 63 -23.97 -17.99 1.36
CA LYS A 63 -22.72 -18.03 0.58
C LYS A 63 -22.10 -16.65 0.46
N ARG A 64 -22.89 -15.62 0.13
CA ARG A 64 -22.42 -14.23 -0.02
C ARG A 64 -21.87 -13.71 1.30
N ILE A 65 -22.60 -13.82 2.40
CA ILE A 65 -22.15 -13.40 3.74
C ILE A 65 -20.86 -14.13 4.13
N THR A 66 -20.77 -15.43 3.87
CA THR A 66 -19.56 -16.22 4.20
C THR A 66 -18.36 -15.78 3.37
N LEU A 67 -18.56 -15.50 2.07
CA LEU A 67 -17.50 -14.98 1.19
C LEU A 67 -17.04 -13.60 1.63
N ASP A 68 -17.95 -12.71 2.01
CA ASP A 68 -17.60 -11.37 2.48
C ASP A 68 -16.78 -11.42 3.77
N LEU A 69 -17.21 -12.24 4.73
CA LEU A 69 -16.47 -12.45 5.98
C LEU A 69 -15.08 -13.06 5.74
N LEU A 70 -15.00 -14.03 4.83
CA LEU A 70 -13.71 -14.63 4.46
C LEU A 70 -12.80 -13.62 3.76
N GLY A 71 -13.34 -12.89 2.77
CA GLY A 71 -12.63 -11.85 2.03
C GLY A 71 -12.14 -10.74 2.95
N PHE A 72 -12.99 -10.25 3.86
CA PHE A 72 -12.61 -9.28 4.88
C PHE A 72 -11.47 -9.80 5.76
N ALA A 73 -11.55 -11.04 6.24
CA ALA A 73 -10.53 -11.64 7.09
C ALA A 73 -9.20 -11.87 6.35
N VAL A 74 -9.23 -12.25 5.07
CA VAL A 74 -8.04 -12.38 4.21
C VAL A 74 -7.38 -11.01 3.99
N CYS A 75 -8.18 -9.99 3.67
CA CYS A 75 -7.68 -8.62 3.52
C CYS A 75 -7.10 -8.08 4.83
N GLY A 76 -7.71 -8.42 5.98
CA GLY A 76 -7.16 -8.12 7.31
C GLY A 76 -5.77 -8.71 7.54
N GLY A 77 -5.55 -9.96 7.11
CA GLY A 77 -4.21 -10.58 7.13
C GLY A 77 -3.20 -9.86 6.23
N LEU A 78 -3.60 -9.53 4.99
CA LEU A 78 -2.78 -8.77 4.05
C LEU A 78 -2.47 -7.35 4.52
N TYR A 79 -3.33 -6.77 5.36
CA TYR A 79 -3.16 -5.45 5.95
C TYR A 79 -2.20 -5.48 7.14
N ILE A 80 -2.43 -6.37 8.12
CA ILE A 80 -1.76 -6.32 9.42
C ILE A 80 -0.34 -6.92 9.39
N VAL A 81 -0.12 -7.97 8.57
CA VAL A 81 1.16 -8.68 8.53
C VAL A 81 2.31 -7.78 8.05
N PRO A 82 2.22 -7.07 6.92
CA PRO A 82 3.30 -6.22 6.47
C PRO A 82 3.53 -5.01 7.40
N LEU A 83 2.48 -4.49 8.04
CA LEU A 83 2.63 -3.39 9.01
C LEU A 83 3.39 -3.85 10.26
N ASN A 84 3.08 -5.03 10.80
CA ASN A 84 3.82 -5.59 11.93
C ASN A 84 5.27 -5.92 11.57
N ALA A 85 5.52 -6.42 10.37
CA ALA A 85 6.88 -6.67 9.88
C ALA A 85 7.69 -5.35 9.76
N MET A 86 7.08 -4.30 9.21
CA MET A 86 7.71 -2.97 9.13
C MET A 86 7.98 -2.38 10.51
N LEU A 87 7.05 -2.50 11.44
CA LEU A 87 7.19 -1.99 12.79
C LEU A 87 8.38 -2.65 13.50
N GLN A 88 8.55 -3.97 13.33
CA GLN A 88 9.70 -4.70 13.89
C GLN A 88 11.02 -4.37 13.18
N PHE A 89 10.97 -4.14 11.88
CA PHE A 89 12.16 -3.81 11.08
C PHE A 89 12.70 -2.41 11.38
N LEU A 90 11.81 -1.44 11.57
CA LEU A 90 12.18 -0.05 11.87
C LEU A 90 12.63 0.15 13.32
N ALA A 91 12.25 -0.74 14.22
CA ALA A 91 12.67 -0.69 15.62
C ALA A 91 14.14 -1.15 15.77
N THR A 92 14.92 -0.41 16.55
CA THR A 92 16.27 -0.83 16.92
C THR A 92 16.23 -2.06 17.82
N GLU A 93 17.32 -2.82 17.92
CA GLU A 93 17.39 -4.02 18.79
C GLU A 93 17.01 -3.70 20.23
N GLU A 94 17.45 -2.56 20.76
CA GLU A 94 17.18 -2.11 22.13
C GLU A 94 15.72 -1.73 22.37
N THR A 95 15.02 -1.22 21.36
CA THR A 95 13.64 -0.69 21.48
C THR A 95 12.59 -1.67 20.98
N ARG A 96 12.96 -2.71 20.23
CA ARG A 96 12.03 -3.63 19.55
C ARG A 96 11.00 -4.25 20.49
N SER A 97 11.43 -4.74 21.66
CA SER A 97 10.52 -5.33 22.65
C SER A 97 9.49 -4.33 23.18
N ARG A 98 9.92 -3.09 23.45
CA ARG A 98 9.02 -2.00 23.90
C ARG A 98 8.03 -1.62 22.82
N VAL A 99 8.48 -1.49 21.59
CA VAL A 99 7.61 -1.15 20.43
C VAL A 99 6.55 -2.23 20.23
N ILE A 100 6.90 -3.52 20.29
CA ILE A 100 5.95 -4.63 20.17
C ILE A 100 4.97 -4.60 21.36
N ALA A 101 5.46 -4.44 22.59
CA ALA A 101 4.61 -4.38 23.77
C ALA A 101 3.61 -3.20 23.68
N THR A 102 4.09 -2.02 23.32
CA THR A 102 3.22 -0.83 23.14
C THR A 102 2.18 -1.06 22.05
N ASN A 103 2.56 -1.65 20.91
CA ASN A 103 1.62 -1.98 19.84
C ASN A 103 0.53 -2.95 20.33
N ASN A 104 0.90 -3.96 21.11
CA ASN A 104 -0.06 -4.93 21.65
C ASN A 104 -1.04 -4.28 22.65
N ILE A 105 -0.54 -3.37 23.52
CA ILE A 105 -1.38 -2.62 24.46
C ILE A 105 -2.38 -1.73 23.68
N ILE A 106 -1.90 -0.99 22.68
CA ILE A 106 -2.75 -0.14 21.85
C ILE A 106 -3.79 -0.98 21.11
N ASN A 107 -3.40 -2.09 20.51
CA ASN A 107 -4.33 -2.99 19.82
C ASN A 107 -5.40 -3.54 20.78
N SER A 108 -5.00 -3.97 21.99
CA SER A 108 -5.94 -4.45 23.01
C SER A 108 -6.93 -3.33 23.44
N LEU A 109 -6.44 -2.11 23.60
CA LEU A 109 -7.29 -0.95 23.90
C LEU A 109 -8.31 -0.71 22.79
N PHE A 110 -7.87 -0.70 21.53
CA PHE A 110 -8.78 -0.54 20.39
C PHE A 110 -9.77 -1.70 20.24
N MET A 111 -9.39 -2.92 20.61
CA MET A 111 -10.33 -4.07 20.64
C MET A 111 -11.43 -3.83 21.67
N VAL A 112 -11.09 -3.39 22.88
CA VAL A 112 -12.08 -3.07 23.93
C VAL A 112 -12.99 -1.93 23.52
N LEU A 113 -12.39 -0.83 23.02
CA LEU A 113 -13.16 0.34 22.55
C LEU A 113 -14.07 -0.01 21.38
N GLY A 114 -13.58 -0.80 20.40
CA GLY A 114 -14.36 -1.23 19.26
C GLY A 114 -15.51 -2.15 19.64
N SER A 115 -15.28 -3.11 20.55
CA SER A 115 -16.32 -3.98 21.06
C SER A 115 -17.38 -3.20 21.85
N GLY A 116 -16.93 -2.27 22.70
CA GLY A 116 -17.83 -1.37 23.45
C GLY A 116 -18.65 -0.47 22.52
N PHE A 117 -18.03 0.05 21.46
CA PHE A 117 -18.72 0.86 20.45
C PHE A 117 -19.79 0.05 19.71
N CYS A 118 -19.49 -1.20 19.28
CA CYS A 118 -20.49 -2.08 18.68
C CYS A 118 -21.64 -2.41 19.64
N ALA A 119 -21.34 -2.68 20.91
CA ALA A 119 -22.36 -2.93 21.94
C ALA A 119 -23.24 -1.68 22.16
N LEU A 120 -22.66 -0.49 22.17
CA LEU A 120 -23.40 0.77 22.26
C LEU A 120 -24.34 0.98 21.08
N LEU A 121 -23.89 0.74 19.84
CA LEU A 121 -24.75 0.84 18.66
C LEU A 121 -25.95 -0.09 18.75
N LEU A 122 -25.75 -1.35 19.20
CA LEU A 122 -26.82 -2.32 19.40
C LEU A 122 -27.76 -1.89 20.53
N ALA A 123 -27.25 -1.33 21.62
CA ALA A 123 -28.06 -0.76 22.72
C ALA A 123 -28.91 0.43 22.26
N LEU A 124 -28.43 1.20 21.29
CA LEU A 124 -29.17 2.29 20.63
C LEU A 124 -30.13 1.78 19.54
N HIS A 125 -30.42 0.48 19.51
CA HIS A 125 -31.32 -0.16 18.55
C HIS A 125 -30.90 -0.10 17.07
N PHE A 126 -29.61 0.10 16.79
CA PHE A 126 -29.12 -0.08 15.44
C PHE A 126 -29.22 -1.55 15.04
N THR A 127 -29.66 -1.79 13.81
CA THR A 127 -29.72 -3.15 13.26
C THR A 127 -28.31 -3.66 12.93
N ILE A 128 -28.12 -4.98 12.88
CA ILE A 128 -26.82 -5.60 12.53
C ILE A 128 -26.29 -5.08 11.19
N PRO A 129 -27.08 -4.96 10.11
CA PRO A 129 -26.63 -4.35 8.86
C PRO A 129 -26.16 -2.91 9.02
N ALA A 130 -26.85 -2.12 9.85
CA ALA A 130 -26.47 -0.74 10.12
C ALA A 130 -25.14 -0.65 10.88
N VAL A 131 -24.87 -1.56 11.81
CA VAL A 131 -23.56 -1.66 12.51
C VAL A 131 -22.45 -1.97 11.51
N PHE A 132 -22.63 -2.91 10.57
CA PHE A 132 -21.67 -3.17 9.52
C PHE A 132 -21.46 -1.95 8.61
N GLY A 133 -22.52 -1.21 8.29
CA GLY A 133 -22.46 0.04 7.54
C GLY A 133 -21.63 1.13 8.23
N VAL A 134 -21.80 1.30 9.55
CA VAL A 134 -21.01 2.25 10.35
C VAL A 134 -19.53 1.83 10.38
N ILE A 135 -19.25 0.54 10.58
CA ILE A 135 -17.86 0.02 10.56
C ILE A 135 -17.25 0.21 9.16
N ALA A 136 -18.02 -0.04 8.09
CA ALA A 136 -17.59 0.18 6.72
C ALA A 136 -17.21 1.64 6.47
N LEU A 137 -18.01 2.59 6.97
CA LEU A 137 -17.73 4.02 6.86
C LEU A 137 -16.44 4.40 7.59
N ILE A 138 -16.25 3.94 8.83
CA ILE A 138 -15.02 4.19 9.61
C ILE A 138 -13.82 3.60 8.88
N ASN A 139 -13.93 2.35 8.38
CA ASN A 139 -12.84 1.73 7.61
C ASN A 139 -12.56 2.46 6.29
N ALA A 140 -13.60 2.99 5.61
CA ALA A 140 -13.43 3.78 4.40
C ALA A 140 -12.63 5.06 4.67
N LEU A 141 -12.94 5.78 5.74
CA LEU A 141 -12.19 6.98 6.15
C LEU A 141 -10.73 6.64 6.47
N ALA A 142 -10.51 5.55 7.21
CA ALA A 142 -9.16 5.05 7.49
C ALA A 142 -8.42 4.64 6.22
N ALA A 143 -9.08 3.95 5.27
CA ALA A 143 -8.51 3.55 3.99
C ALA A 143 -8.12 4.76 3.13
N ILE A 144 -8.97 5.79 3.06
CA ILE A 144 -8.66 7.05 2.37
C ILE A 144 -7.45 7.74 2.99
N TYR A 145 -7.39 7.79 4.33
CA TYR A 145 -6.24 8.34 5.04
C TYR A 145 -4.94 7.58 4.73
N ILE A 146 -4.97 6.24 4.75
CA ILE A 146 -3.82 5.39 4.42
C ILE A 146 -3.41 5.55 2.96
N CYS A 147 -4.37 5.65 2.03
CA CYS A 147 -4.09 5.94 0.63
C CYS A 147 -3.38 7.29 0.46
N GLY A 148 -3.76 8.30 1.27
CA GLY A 148 -3.10 9.60 1.31
C GLY A 148 -1.70 9.58 1.91
N LEU A 149 -1.43 8.67 2.86
CA LEU A 149 -0.09 8.47 3.43
C LEU A 149 0.86 7.69 2.49
N LEU A 150 0.32 6.79 1.68
CA LEU A 150 1.09 5.87 0.83
C LEU A 150 0.71 5.98 -0.66
N PRO A 151 0.57 7.19 -1.23
CA PRO A 151 0.10 7.37 -2.60
C PRO A 151 1.04 6.71 -3.62
N HIS A 152 2.35 6.71 -3.34
CA HIS A 152 3.36 6.16 -4.23
C HIS A 152 3.14 4.68 -4.57
N HIS A 153 2.70 3.88 -3.60
CA HIS A 153 2.48 2.44 -3.82
C HIS A 153 1.30 2.18 -4.74
N ILE A 154 0.20 2.91 -4.55
CA ILE A 154 -1.02 2.77 -5.38
C ILE A 154 -0.75 3.25 -6.80
N ILE A 155 -0.20 4.46 -6.94
CA ILE A 155 0.08 5.05 -8.25
C ILE A 155 1.08 4.18 -9.02
N ARG A 156 2.14 3.71 -8.36
CA ARG A 156 3.12 2.81 -8.97
C ARG A 156 2.48 1.51 -9.46
N MET A 157 1.58 0.93 -8.70
CA MET A 157 0.90 -0.29 -9.09
C MET A 157 -0.04 -0.07 -10.28
N ILE A 158 -0.83 1.01 -10.27
CA ILE A 158 -1.70 1.39 -11.39
C ILE A 158 -0.85 1.65 -12.63
N MET A 159 0.21 2.46 -12.50
CA MET A 159 1.12 2.77 -13.60
C MET A 159 1.79 1.51 -14.17
N THR A 160 2.20 0.57 -13.32
CA THR A 160 2.75 -0.71 -13.78
C THR A 160 1.74 -1.46 -14.67
N ARG A 161 0.46 -1.51 -14.25
CA ARG A 161 -0.59 -2.19 -15.03
C ARG A 161 -0.87 -1.48 -16.35
N VAL A 162 -0.98 -0.15 -16.32
CA VAL A 162 -1.20 0.67 -17.51
C VAL A 162 -0.03 0.54 -18.50
N LEU A 163 1.21 0.70 -18.02
CA LEU A 163 2.39 0.62 -18.87
C LEU A 163 2.58 -0.78 -19.46
N ASN A 164 2.31 -1.83 -18.68
CA ASN A 164 2.35 -3.21 -19.23
C ASN A 164 1.27 -3.43 -20.29
N PHE A 165 0.07 -2.90 -20.07
CA PHE A 165 -1.03 -3.05 -21.03
C PHE A 165 -0.77 -2.26 -22.33
N VAL A 166 -0.28 -1.01 -22.21
CA VAL A 166 -0.10 -0.13 -23.38
C VAL A 166 1.19 -0.44 -24.13
N TYR A 167 2.30 -0.71 -23.40
CA TYR A 167 3.63 -0.82 -24.00
C TYR A 167 4.24 -2.22 -23.89
N GLY A 168 3.62 -3.14 -23.18
CA GLY A 168 4.15 -4.50 -22.99
C GLY A 168 5.56 -4.52 -22.38
N VAL A 169 5.82 -3.65 -21.39
CA VAL A 169 7.16 -3.43 -20.84
C VAL A 169 7.75 -4.71 -20.26
N LYS A 170 8.95 -5.06 -20.70
CA LYS A 170 9.76 -6.18 -20.18
C LYS A 170 10.99 -5.62 -19.48
N VAL A 171 11.18 -6.01 -18.22
CA VAL A 171 12.36 -5.60 -17.44
C VAL A 171 13.31 -6.78 -17.32
N ASN A 172 14.54 -6.63 -17.81
CA ASN A 172 15.59 -7.61 -17.70
C ASN A 172 16.69 -7.10 -16.77
N GLY A 173 17.40 -7.99 -16.07
CA GLY A 173 18.53 -7.63 -15.23
C GLY A 173 18.16 -7.04 -13.86
N LEU A 174 16.90 -7.16 -13.41
CA LEU A 174 16.46 -6.65 -12.11
C LEU A 174 17.18 -7.34 -10.92
N GLU A 175 17.68 -8.54 -11.12
CA GLU A 175 18.52 -9.28 -10.18
C GLU A 175 19.82 -8.55 -9.85
N HIS A 176 20.44 -7.88 -10.82
CA HIS A 176 21.65 -7.08 -10.59
C HIS A 176 21.34 -5.88 -9.70
N TRP A 177 20.17 -5.28 -9.88
CA TRP A 177 19.70 -4.19 -9.03
C TRP A 177 19.47 -4.62 -7.58
N LYS A 178 18.91 -5.81 -7.36
CA LYS A 178 18.65 -6.35 -6.02
C LYS A 178 19.95 -6.63 -5.26
N ASN A 179 20.98 -7.03 -5.97
CA ASN A 179 22.30 -7.31 -5.40
C ASN A 179 23.14 -6.05 -5.14
N LEU A 180 22.69 -4.88 -5.65
CA LEU A 180 23.38 -3.62 -5.46
C LEU A 180 23.20 -3.13 -4.02
N GLN A 181 24.27 -3.15 -3.24
CA GLN A 181 24.29 -2.62 -1.90
C GLN A 181 24.79 -1.17 -1.88
N GLY A 182 24.13 -0.33 -1.08
CA GLY A 182 24.56 1.06 -0.86
C GLY A 182 24.07 2.05 -1.91
N ASN A 183 24.88 3.11 -2.08
CA ASN A 183 24.67 4.23 -2.99
C ASN A 183 25.12 3.90 -4.41
N ALA A 184 24.49 4.56 -5.39
CA ALA A 184 24.85 4.37 -6.80
C ALA A 184 24.46 5.58 -7.64
N VAL A 185 25.18 5.78 -8.73
CA VAL A 185 24.77 6.65 -9.83
C VAL A 185 24.22 5.78 -10.95
N ILE A 186 22.99 6.05 -11.36
CA ILE A 186 22.30 5.35 -12.44
C ILE A 186 22.33 6.27 -13.65
N ILE A 187 22.96 5.80 -14.69
CA ILE A 187 23.05 6.51 -15.97
C ILE A 187 22.07 5.85 -16.92
N ALA A 188 21.16 6.63 -17.49
CA ALA A 188 20.16 6.13 -18.42
C ALA A 188 20.07 7.04 -19.65
N ASN A 189 19.72 6.45 -20.80
CA ASN A 189 19.40 7.20 -22.01
C ASN A 189 18.13 8.02 -21.80
N HIS A 190 18.04 9.18 -22.45
CA HIS A 190 16.90 10.07 -22.31
C HIS A 190 16.28 10.42 -23.66
N THR A 191 15.31 9.63 -24.06
CA THR A 191 14.59 9.80 -25.33
C THR A 191 13.19 10.37 -25.15
N SER A 192 12.63 10.21 -23.91
CA SER A 192 11.27 10.64 -23.59
C SER A 192 11.13 10.96 -22.11
N PHE A 193 10.19 11.83 -21.76
CA PHE A 193 9.76 12.01 -20.35
C PHE A 193 9.29 10.72 -19.71
N LEU A 194 8.85 9.75 -20.50
CA LEU A 194 8.43 8.42 -20.03
C LEU A 194 9.58 7.64 -19.39
N ASP A 195 10.83 7.91 -19.76
CA ASP A 195 12.00 7.19 -19.23
C ASP A 195 12.13 7.32 -17.72
N ALA A 196 11.92 8.53 -17.20
CA ALA A 196 11.93 8.78 -15.76
C ALA A 196 10.78 8.04 -15.06
N VAL A 197 9.59 8.00 -15.68
CA VAL A 197 8.42 7.25 -15.18
C VAL A 197 8.69 5.76 -15.18
N LEU A 198 9.26 5.22 -16.26
CA LEU A 198 9.61 3.80 -16.37
C LEU A 198 10.61 3.39 -15.29
N LEU A 199 11.68 4.17 -15.10
CA LEU A 199 12.66 3.90 -14.05
C LEU A 199 12.00 3.94 -12.67
N TRP A 200 11.19 4.96 -12.41
CA TRP A 200 10.49 5.08 -11.13
C TRP A 200 9.51 3.93 -10.89
N VAL A 201 8.80 3.48 -11.91
CA VAL A 201 7.79 2.42 -11.79
C VAL A 201 8.42 1.04 -11.62
N TYR A 202 9.48 0.71 -12.36
CA TYR A 202 9.99 -0.66 -12.43
C TYR A 202 11.20 -0.94 -11.53
N ILE A 203 11.98 0.09 -11.18
CA ILE A 203 13.15 -0.11 -10.31
C ILE A 203 12.73 0.01 -8.84
N PRO A 204 12.89 -1.02 -8.00
CA PRO A 204 12.52 -0.98 -6.59
C PRO A 204 13.42 -0.03 -5.78
N GLY A 205 12.87 0.54 -4.72
CA GLY A 205 13.58 1.43 -3.81
C GLY A 205 13.34 2.91 -4.10
N HIS A 206 14.12 3.76 -3.41
CA HIS A 206 14.04 5.20 -3.53
C HIS A 206 15.08 5.70 -4.52
N LEU A 207 14.62 6.15 -5.67
CA LEU A 207 15.43 6.83 -6.68
C LEU A 207 15.34 8.33 -6.49
N TYR A 208 16.47 9.02 -6.63
CA TYR A 208 16.57 10.48 -6.62
C TYR A 208 16.91 10.95 -8.03
N PHE A 209 16.00 11.66 -8.65
CA PHE A 209 16.18 12.14 -10.02
C PHE A 209 16.86 13.51 -10.00
N ALA A 210 17.96 13.62 -10.75
CA ALA A 210 18.59 14.89 -11.05
C ALA A 210 17.80 15.56 -12.19
N ILE A 211 17.11 16.65 -11.91
CA ILE A 211 16.22 17.31 -12.87
C ILE A 211 16.68 18.76 -13.09
N ASP A 212 16.70 19.17 -14.35
CA ASP A 212 16.97 20.54 -14.72
C ASP A 212 16.01 21.50 -14.00
N THR A 213 16.56 22.54 -13.39
CA THR A 213 15.80 23.56 -12.64
C THR A 213 14.69 24.18 -13.49
N TYR A 214 14.95 24.45 -14.77
CA TYR A 214 13.95 25.00 -15.68
C TYR A 214 12.80 24.00 -15.95
N VAL A 215 13.13 22.72 -16.14
CA VAL A 215 12.14 21.67 -16.38
C VAL A 215 11.29 21.43 -15.12
N SER A 216 11.90 21.50 -13.94
CA SER A 216 11.18 21.28 -12.67
C SER A 216 10.10 22.34 -12.38
N GLN A 217 10.19 23.52 -12.98
CA GLN A 217 9.22 24.61 -12.81
C GLN A 217 8.00 24.47 -13.72
N LYS A 218 8.04 23.62 -14.76
CA LYS A 218 6.93 23.46 -15.71
C LYS A 218 5.70 22.86 -15.01
N TRP A 219 4.53 23.45 -15.23
CA TRP A 219 3.29 23.09 -14.56
C TRP A 219 2.86 21.62 -14.77
N TRP A 220 3.13 21.06 -15.94
CA TRP A 220 2.81 19.68 -16.30
C TRP A 220 3.79 18.64 -15.71
N VAL A 221 4.98 19.06 -15.29
CA VAL A 221 5.96 18.20 -14.61
C VAL A 221 5.67 18.12 -13.11
N LYS A 222 5.11 19.17 -12.51
CA LYS A 222 4.82 19.24 -11.07
C LYS A 222 4.07 18.04 -10.50
N PRO A 223 3.01 17.51 -11.12
CA PRO A 223 2.32 16.31 -10.59
C PRO A 223 3.25 15.10 -10.45
N PHE A 224 4.15 14.91 -11.42
CA PHE A 224 5.14 13.84 -11.36
C PHE A 224 6.19 14.08 -10.28
N LEU A 225 6.63 15.33 -10.08
CA LEU A 225 7.60 15.70 -9.06
C LEU A 225 7.09 15.43 -7.62
N HIS A 226 5.79 15.46 -7.39
CA HIS A 226 5.21 15.06 -6.10
C HIS A 226 5.33 13.55 -5.83
N LEU A 227 5.51 12.75 -6.87
CA LEU A 227 5.60 11.29 -6.77
C LEU A 227 7.04 10.80 -6.64
N VAL A 228 8.02 11.56 -7.10
CA VAL A 228 9.43 11.17 -7.13
C VAL A 228 10.26 12.04 -6.19
N LYS A 229 11.31 11.46 -5.66
CA LYS A 229 12.34 12.24 -4.98
C LYS A 229 13.27 12.83 -6.05
N TYR A 230 13.41 14.13 -6.04
CA TYR A 230 14.27 14.82 -7.00
C TYR A 230 15.08 15.91 -6.33
N PHE A 231 16.12 16.35 -7.01
CA PHE A 231 16.84 17.58 -6.68
C PHE A 231 17.11 18.36 -7.96
N PRO A 232 16.92 19.68 -7.90
CA PRO A 232 17.14 20.53 -9.08
C PRO A 232 18.62 20.66 -9.36
N ILE A 233 18.99 20.55 -10.63
CA ILE A 233 20.36 20.80 -11.12
C ILE A 233 20.29 21.85 -12.19
N ASP A 234 21.25 22.73 -12.17
CA ASP A 234 21.54 23.63 -13.30
C ASP A 234 22.68 23.01 -14.12
N PRO A 235 22.40 22.49 -15.33
CA PRO A 235 23.44 21.86 -16.15
C PRO A 235 24.50 22.80 -16.62
N THR A 236 24.25 24.10 -16.57
CA THR A 236 25.24 25.14 -16.96
C THR A 236 26.20 25.46 -15.81
N ASN A 237 25.90 25.03 -14.59
CA ASN A 237 26.72 25.29 -13.43
C ASN A 237 27.71 24.13 -13.19
N PRO A 238 29.05 24.41 -13.23
CA PRO A 238 30.07 23.39 -12.93
C PRO A 238 29.91 22.72 -11.56
N MET A 239 29.24 23.39 -10.62
CA MET A 239 28.96 22.83 -9.27
C MET A 239 27.85 21.77 -9.28
N ALA A 240 27.12 21.56 -10.37
CA ALA A 240 26.10 20.55 -10.48
C ALA A 240 26.65 19.15 -10.20
N VAL A 241 27.85 18.84 -10.71
CA VAL A 241 28.53 17.56 -10.43
C VAL A 241 28.82 17.36 -8.93
N LYS A 242 29.22 18.45 -8.25
CA LYS A 242 29.47 18.41 -6.80
C LYS A 242 28.20 18.10 -6.03
N SER A 243 27.07 18.68 -6.41
CA SER A 243 25.77 18.39 -5.79
C SER A 243 25.37 16.92 -5.98
N ILE A 244 25.60 16.32 -7.16
CA ILE A 244 25.38 14.89 -7.39
C ILE A 244 26.25 14.05 -6.46
N ILE A 245 27.53 14.37 -6.35
CA ILE A 245 28.48 13.64 -5.50
C ILE A 245 28.05 13.71 -4.03
N GLU A 246 27.60 14.86 -3.55
CA GLU A 246 27.12 15.05 -2.18
C GLU A 246 25.88 14.20 -1.90
N GLU A 247 24.90 14.17 -2.81
CA GLU A 247 23.72 13.33 -2.69
C GLU A 247 24.05 11.83 -2.67
N VAL A 248 25.00 11.40 -3.49
CA VAL A 248 25.49 10.02 -3.51
C VAL A 248 26.23 9.68 -2.21
N LYS A 249 27.07 10.57 -1.67
CA LYS A 249 27.74 10.38 -0.39
C LYS A 249 26.78 10.24 0.79
N LEU A 250 25.60 10.86 0.70
CA LEU A 250 24.51 10.69 1.68
C LEU A 250 23.78 9.33 1.57
N GLY A 251 24.31 8.39 0.77
CA GLY A 251 23.74 7.05 0.62
C GLY A 251 22.58 6.96 -0.36
N LYS A 252 22.35 8.00 -1.19
CA LYS A 252 21.24 8.03 -2.14
C LYS A 252 21.64 7.36 -3.46
N ARG A 253 20.61 6.78 -4.12
CA ARG A 253 20.73 6.26 -5.49
C ARG A 253 20.23 7.33 -6.46
N VAL A 254 21.16 7.93 -7.19
CA VAL A 254 20.89 9.09 -8.03
C VAL A 254 20.77 8.68 -9.49
N VAL A 255 19.69 9.11 -10.14
CA VAL A 255 19.46 8.91 -11.58
C VAL A 255 19.86 10.18 -12.32
N ILE A 256 20.69 10.03 -13.32
CA ILE A 256 21.11 11.10 -14.23
C ILE A 256 20.88 10.69 -15.69
N PHE A 257 20.50 11.66 -16.48
CA PHE A 257 20.37 11.54 -17.94
C PHE A 257 21.46 12.41 -18.56
N PRO A 258 22.58 11.82 -18.98
CA PRO A 258 23.75 12.62 -19.40
C PRO A 258 23.51 13.45 -20.66
N GLU A 259 22.53 13.07 -21.48
CA GLU A 259 22.16 13.79 -22.70
C GLU A 259 21.53 15.16 -22.38
N GLY A 260 20.98 15.35 -21.17
CA GLY A 260 20.51 16.63 -20.65
C GLY A 260 19.32 17.27 -21.38
N ARG A 261 18.92 16.73 -22.50
CA ARG A 261 17.79 17.20 -23.34
C ARG A 261 17.12 16.00 -24.01
N ILE A 262 15.81 16.11 -24.17
CA ILE A 262 14.99 15.24 -25.01
C ILE A 262 14.89 15.88 -26.38
#